data_92f6d357ac25f5d4bc53383ff20bf884
#
_entry.id   92f6d357ac25f5d4bc53383ff20bf884
#
_cell.length_a   1.000
_cell.length_b   1.000
_cell.length_c   1.000
_cell.angle_alpha   90.00
_cell.angle_beta   90.00
_cell.angle_gamma   90.00
#
_symmetry.space_group_name_H-M   'P 1'
#
loop_
_entity.id
_entity.type
_entity.pdbx_description
1 polymer ?
#
loop_
_entity_poly.entity_id
_entity_poly.type
_entity_poly.pdbx_seq_one_letter_code
_entity_poly.pdbx_strand_id
1 'polypeptide(L)'
;MSTAKISLVNVSKSYFSENEVTQALHKINLDFYFGEFAAITGESGGGKSTLLNVIGGMDNYDEGEMYVDGEATFQYDESEWEEYRRKKIGYIFQDYSLIGHYTVVDNIVCGLLAMGKDRIEAESLAEIYI
;
A
#
# COMPACT_ATOMS: atom_id res chain seq x y z
N MET A 1 23.50 2.09 -11.98
CA MET A 1 22.22 1.39 -12.15
C MET A 1 21.28 1.92 -11.08
N SER A 2 20.07 2.32 -11.42
CA SER A 2 19.09 2.79 -10.44
C SER A 2 18.62 1.59 -9.62
N THR A 3 18.70 1.68 -8.30
CA THR A 3 18.16 0.63 -7.39
C THR A 3 16.64 0.71 -7.40
N ALA A 4 15.96 -0.43 -7.49
CA ALA A 4 14.51 -0.47 -7.39
C ALA A 4 14.05 0.07 -6.04
N LYS A 5 12.98 0.86 -6.05
CA LYS A 5 12.33 1.39 -4.85
C LYS A 5 11.54 0.31 -4.14
N ILE A 6 10.81 -0.49 -4.91
CA ILE A 6 10.10 -1.69 -4.47
C ILE A 6 10.44 -2.79 -5.47
N SER A 7 10.79 -3.96 -4.98
CA SER A 7 11.08 -5.14 -5.78
C SER A 7 10.32 -6.34 -5.23
N LEU A 8 9.62 -7.04 -6.11
CA LEU A 8 8.93 -8.29 -5.80
C LEU A 8 9.70 -9.44 -6.45
N VAL A 9 10.04 -10.46 -5.68
CA VAL A 9 10.77 -11.64 -6.14
C VAL A 9 9.96 -12.89 -5.82
N ASN A 10 9.39 -13.51 -6.84
CA ASN A 10 8.56 -14.72 -6.74
C ASN A 10 7.40 -14.59 -5.74
N VAL A 11 6.79 -13.42 -5.63
CA VAL A 11 5.73 -13.16 -4.68
C VAL A 11 4.46 -13.88 -5.09
N SER A 12 3.90 -14.67 -4.17
CA SER A 12 2.63 -15.39 -4.33
C SER A 12 1.66 -15.02 -3.21
N LYS A 13 0.36 -15.02 -3.54
CA LYS A 13 -0.72 -14.80 -2.59
C LYS A 13 -1.92 -15.66 -2.93
N SER A 14 -2.44 -16.37 -1.94
CA SER A 14 -3.64 -17.19 -2.06
C SER A 14 -4.65 -16.83 -0.98
N TYR A 15 -5.92 -16.87 -1.32
CA TYR A 15 -7.03 -16.74 -0.38
C TYR A 15 -7.73 -18.08 -0.23
N PHE A 16 -8.05 -18.42 1.01
CA PHE A 16 -8.70 -19.66 1.38
C PHE A 16 -10.12 -19.38 1.84
N SER A 17 -11.09 -20.04 1.24
CA SER A 17 -12.46 -20.12 1.71
C SER A 17 -12.81 -21.57 2.05
N GLU A 18 -13.97 -21.81 2.66
CA GLU A 18 -14.38 -23.15 3.12
C GLU A 18 -14.32 -24.23 2.00
N ASN A 19 -14.51 -23.85 0.75
CA ASN A 19 -14.60 -24.78 -0.37
C ASN A 19 -13.66 -24.47 -1.55
N GLU A 20 -12.86 -23.41 -1.46
CA GLU A 20 -12.07 -22.94 -2.60
C GLU A 20 -10.75 -22.29 -2.16
N VAL A 21 -9.71 -22.55 -2.95
CA VAL A 21 -8.42 -21.85 -2.86
C VAL A 21 -8.26 -21.00 -4.10
N THR A 22 -8.21 -19.69 -3.95
CA THR A 22 -7.99 -18.76 -5.05
C THR A 22 -6.58 -18.21 -4.98
N GLN A 23 -5.72 -18.62 -5.90
CA GLN A 23 -4.38 -18.05 -6.04
C GLN A 23 -4.46 -16.72 -6.80
N ALA A 24 -4.39 -15.62 -6.07
CA ALA A 24 -4.52 -14.27 -6.64
C ALA A 24 -3.19 -13.76 -7.25
N LEU A 25 -2.06 -14.13 -6.67
CA LEU A 25 -0.73 -13.82 -7.21
C LEU A 25 0.08 -15.12 -7.31
N HIS A 26 0.78 -15.31 -8.42
CA HIS A 26 1.62 -16.48 -8.64
C HIS A 26 3.03 -16.09 -9.12
N LYS A 27 3.99 -16.19 -8.23
CA LYS A 27 5.43 -15.96 -8.47
C LYS A 27 5.69 -14.65 -9.24
N ILE A 28 5.08 -13.58 -8.77
CA ILE A 28 5.22 -12.25 -9.39
C ILE A 28 6.65 -11.74 -9.19
N ASN A 29 7.25 -11.27 -10.28
CA ASN A 29 8.55 -10.61 -10.29
C ASN A 29 8.37 -9.25 -10.94
N LEU A 30 8.51 -8.16 -10.19
CA LEU A 30 8.32 -6.79 -10.63
C LEU A 30 9.24 -5.86 -9.87
N ASP A 31 9.75 -4.83 -10.57
CA ASP A 31 10.51 -3.75 -9.97
C ASP A 31 9.83 -2.41 -10.25
N PHE A 32 9.76 -1.56 -9.24
CA PHE A 32 9.31 -0.19 -9.36
C PHE A 32 10.45 0.75 -8.97
N TYR A 33 10.66 1.79 -9.76
CA TYR A 33 11.76 2.72 -9.58
C TYR A 33 11.30 4.09 -9.11
N PHE A 34 12.20 4.84 -8.49
CA PHE A 34 11.89 6.21 -8.07
C PHE A 34 11.52 7.08 -9.28
N GLY A 35 10.42 7.83 -9.16
CA GLY A 35 9.93 8.72 -10.22
C GLY A 35 9.21 8.01 -11.36
N GLU A 36 8.99 6.70 -11.25
CA GLU A 36 8.25 5.93 -12.24
C GLU A 36 6.73 6.13 -12.10
N PHE A 37 6.05 6.21 -13.24
CA PHE A 37 4.61 6.09 -13.33
C PHE A 37 4.26 4.76 -13.99
N ALA A 38 3.70 3.84 -13.24
CA ALA A 38 3.36 2.49 -13.70
C ALA A 38 1.83 2.27 -13.69
N ALA A 39 1.32 1.55 -14.68
CA ALA A 39 -0.07 1.13 -14.75
C ALA A 39 -0.18 -0.39 -14.74
N ILE A 40 -1.03 -0.94 -13.85
CA ILE A 40 -1.34 -2.36 -13.77
C ILE A 40 -2.68 -2.58 -14.46
N THR A 41 -2.67 -3.33 -15.57
CA THR A 41 -3.86 -3.61 -16.37
C THR A 41 -4.14 -5.11 -16.41
N GLY A 42 -5.38 -5.48 -16.66
CA GLY A 42 -5.80 -6.88 -16.76
C GLY A 42 -7.29 -7.05 -16.53
N GLU A 43 -7.79 -8.26 -16.71
CA GLU A 43 -9.19 -8.61 -16.51
C GLU A 43 -9.62 -8.46 -15.04
N SER A 44 -10.93 -8.35 -14.81
CA SER A 44 -11.51 -8.37 -13.46
C SER A 44 -11.18 -9.70 -12.78
N GLY A 45 -10.78 -9.65 -11.50
CA GLY A 45 -10.34 -10.85 -10.77
C GLY A 45 -8.90 -11.30 -11.06
N GLY A 46 -8.16 -10.57 -11.90
CA GLY A 46 -6.76 -10.89 -12.27
C GLY A 46 -5.69 -10.55 -11.22
N GLY A 47 -6.07 -10.31 -9.94
CA GLY A 47 -5.10 -10.06 -8.87
C GLY A 47 -4.58 -8.63 -8.77
N LYS A 48 -5.05 -7.68 -9.59
CA LYS A 48 -4.55 -6.28 -9.59
C LYS A 48 -4.68 -5.60 -8.23
N SER A 49 -5.85 -5.67 -7.62
CA SER A 49 -6.10 -5.10 -6.29
C SER A 49 -5.28 -5.82 -5.20
N THR A 50 -5.15 -7.15 -5.31
CA THR A 50 -4.30 -7.92 -4.41
C THR A 50 -2.84 -7.48 -4.50
N LEU A 51 -2.33 -7.27 -5.71
CA LEU A 51 -0.96 -6.80 -5.92
C LEU A 51 -0.75 -5.41 -5.29
N LEU A 52 -1.69 -4.48 -5.50
CA LEU A 52 -1.63 -3.15 -4.87
C LEU A 52 -1.72 -3.22 -3.35
N ASN A 53 -2.55 -4.10 -2.80
CA ASN A 53 -2.67 -4.29 -1.36
C ASN A 53 -1.37 -4.86 -0.76
N VAL A 54 -0.74 -5.81 -1.42
CA VAL A 54 0.56 -6.36 -0.99
C VAL A 54 1.64 -5.28 -1.06
N ILE A 55 1.77 -4.57 -2.17
CA ILE A 55 2.73 -3.47 -2.33
C ILE A 55 2.49 -2.37 -1.28
N GLY A 56 1.22 -2.05 -1.00
CA GLY A 56 0.83 -1.04 -0.02
C GLY A 56 1.00 -1.48 1.44
N GLY A 57 1.35 -2.74 1.70
CA GLY A 57 1.42 -3.30 3.05
C GLY A 57 0.05 -3.42 3.73
N MET A 58 -1.03 -3.46 2.95
CA MET A 58 -2.40 -3.65 3.44
C MET A 58 -2.76 -5.13 3.59
N ASP A 59 -2.03 -6.00 2.90
CA ASP A 59 -2.16 -7.45 2.96
C ASP A 59 -0.76 -8.09 2.92
N ASN A 60 -0.63 -9.28 3.50
CA ASN A 60 0.60 -10.05 3.50
C ASN A 60 0.70 -10.90 2.23
N TYR A 61 1.92 -11.22 1.80
CA TYR A 61 2.19 -12.27 0.82
C TYR A 61 2.49 -13.60 1.50
N ASP A 62 2.28 -14.72 0.80
CA ASP A 62 2.43 -16.06 1.37
C ASP A 62 3.81 -16.65 1.05
N GLU A 63 4.36 -16.35 -0.14
CA GLU A 63 5.65 -16.85 -0.62
C GLU A 63 6.41 -15.75 -1.37
N GLY A 64 7.70 -15.94 -1.51
CA GLY A 64 8.59 -14.99 -2.17
C GLY A 64 9.09 -13.92 -1.23
N GLU A 65 9.54 -12.80 -1.79
CA GLU A 65 10.07 -11.69 -0.99
C GLU A 65 9.74 -10.35 -1.65
N MET A 66 9.36 -9.38 -0.82
CA MET A 66 9.26 -7.99 -1.21
C MET A 66 10.39 -7.19 -0.56
N TYR A 67 11.08 -6.41 -1.37
CA TYR A 67 12.12 -5.49 -0.92
C TYR A 67 11.62 -4.05 -1.05
N VAL A 68 11.89 -3.25 -0.04
CA VAL A 68 11.62 -1.81 -0.01
C VAL A 68 12.93 -1.09 0.26
N ASP A 69 13.35 -0.20 -0.65
CA ASP A 69 14.65 0.46 -0.58
C ASP A 69 15.84 -0.51 -0.44
N GLY A 70 15.68 -1.74 -0.95
CA GLY A 70 16.68 -2.82 -0.87
C GLY A 70 16.63 -3.64 0.42
N GLU A 71 15.73 -3.33 1.36
CA GLU A 71 15.53 -4.08 2.59
C GLU A 71 14.39 -5.09 2.44
N ALA A 72 14.62 -6.33 2.87
CA ALA A 72 13.64 -7.41 2.82
C ALA A 72 12.54 -7.21 3.86
N THR A 73 11.28 -7.38 3.45
CA THR A 73 10.12 -7.13 4.33
C THR A 73 9.60 -8.37 5.06
N PHE A 74 10.13 -9.57 4.78
CA PHE A 74 9.65 -10.80 5.43
C PHE A 74 9.83 -10.80 6.96
N GLN A 75 10.75 -9.97 7.48
CA GLN A 75 11.01 -9.83 8.92
C GLN A 75 10.20 -8.71 9.57
N TYR A 76 9.44 -7.94 8.78
CA TYR A 76 8.68 -6.82 9.33
C TYR A 76 7.63 -7.33 10.31
N ASP A 77 7.67 -6.76 11.52
CA ASP A 77 6.59 -6.89 12.47
C ASP A 77 5.46 -5.87 12.18
N GLU A 78 4.37 -5.91 12.95
CA GLU A 78 3.25 -5.01 12.73
C GLU A 78 3.63 -3.53 12.87
N SER A 79 4.56 -3.20 13.76
CA SER A 79 5.04 -1.83 13.95
C SER A 79 5.82 -1.32 12.73
N GLU A 80 6.63 -2.17 12.11
CA GLU A 80 7.38 -1.85 10.89
C GLU A 80 6.45 -1.69 9.69
N TRP A 81 5.42 -2.52 9.58
CA TRP A 81 4.38 -2.37 8.56
C TRP A 81 3.56 -1.09 8.76
N GLU A 82 3.22 -0.72 10.00
CA GLU A 82 2.56 0.56 10.30
C GLU A 82 3.45 1.75 9.90
N GLU A 83 4.74 1.70 10.20
CA GLU A 83 5.69 2.74 9.80
C GLU A 83 5.83 2.82 8.29
N TYR A 84 5.88 1.69 7.58
CA TYR A 84 5.90 1.62 6.13
C TYR A 84 4.67 2.31 5.53
N ARG A 85 3.47 1.91 5.95
CA ARG A 85 2.21 2.54 5.50
C ARG A 85 2.20 4.03 5.77
N ARG A 86 2.62 4.43 6.96
CA ARG A 86 2.60 5.84 7.38
C ARG A 86 3.59 6.72 6.63
N LYS A 87 4.80 6.23 6.37
CA LYS A 87 5.92 7.05 5.85
C LYS A 87 6.21 6.87 4.37
N LYS A 88 5.89 5.71 3.80
CA LYS A 88 6.33 5.35 2.46
C LYS A 88 5.19 5.27 1.45
N ILE A 89 3.95 5.07 1.90
CA ILE A 89 2.80 4.81 1.03
C ILE A 89 1.73 5.88 1.19
N GLY A 90 1.22 6.37 0.06
CA GLY A 90 -0.08 7.02 -0.02
C GLY A 90 -1.03 6.13 -0.82
N TYR A 91 -2.14 5.72 -0.22
CA TYR A 91 -3.10 4.81 -0.84
C TYR A 91 -4.42 5.53 -1.13
N ILE A 92 -4.89 5.46 -2.37
CA ILE A 92 -6.20 5.95 -2.76
C ILE A 92 -7.09 4.76 -3.06
N PHE A 93 -8.10 4.53 -2.21
CA PHE A 93 -9.07 3.44 -2.38
C PHE A 93 -10.05 3.73 -3.51
N GLN A 94 -10.62 2.67 -4.09
CA GLN A 94 -11.58 2.77 -5.19
C GLN A 94 -12.87 3.52 -4.79
N ASP A 95 -13.29 3.38 -3.55
CA ASP A 95 -14.44 4.06 -2.94
C ASP A 95 -14.07 5.36 -2.21
N TYR A 96 -12.81 5.79 -2.38
CA TYR A 96 -12.18 6.94 -1.70
C TYR A 96 -12.05 6.81 -0.18
N SER A 97 -12.76 5.89 0.48
CA SER A 97 -12.75 5.63 1.93
C SER A 97 -12.86 6.89 2.79
N LEU A 98 -13.70 7.84 2.36
CA LEU A 98 -13.96 9.07 3.10
C LEU A 98 -14.88 8.81 4.29
N ILE A 99 -14.62 9.49 5.40
CA ILE A 99 -15.47 9.46 6.58
C ILE A 99 -16.67 10.38 6.33
N GLY A 100 -17.82 9.82 5.98
CA GLY A 100 -18.97 10.53 5.42
C GLY A 100 -19.63 11.56 6.34
N HIS A 101 -19.42 11.46 7.66
CA HIS A 101 -19.92 12.43 8.65
C HIS A 101 -18.86 13.48 9.04
N TYR A 102 -17.67 13.42 8.45
CA TYR A 102 -16.61 14.40 8.62
C TYR A 102 -16.70 15.47 7.51
N THR A 103 -16.26 16.66 7.84
CA THR A 103 -16.06 17.71 6.83
C THR A 103 -14.86 17.37 5.92
N VAL A 104 -14.69 18.12 4.84
CA VAL A 104 -13.51 18.01 3.97
C VAL A 104 -12.23 18.23 4.78
N VAL A 105 -12.20 19.28 5.60
CA VAL A 105 -11.08 19.60 6.50
C VAL A 105 -10.78 18.43 7.43
N ASP A 106 -11.80 17.88 8.12
CA ASP A 106 -11.62 16.79 9.07
C ASP A 106 -11.06 15.53 8.42
N ASN A 107 -11.49 15.19 7.20
CA ASN A 107 -10.95 14.07 6.45
C ASN A 107 -9.46 14.25 6.13
N ILE A 108 -9.03 15.45 5.72
CA ILE A 108 -7.64 15.78 5.46
C ILE A 108 -6.82 15.74 6.76
N VAL A 109 -7.32 16.38 7.81
CA VAL A 109 -6.68 16.42 9.14
C VAL A 109 -6.48 14.99 9.66
N CYS A 110 -7.50 14.13 9.55
CA CYS A 110 -7.41 12.74 9.99
C CYS A 110 -6.23 12.00 9.30
N GLY A 111 -6.08 12.18 7.99
CA GLY A 111 -4.95 11.60 7.25
C GLY A 111 -3.60 12.14 7.71
N LEU A 112 -3.50 13.45 7.94
CA LEU A 112 -2.27 14.09 8.39
C LEU A 112 -1.88 13.66 9.82
N LEU A 113 -2.86 13.50 10.73
CA LEU A 113 -2.64 12.95 12.06
C LEU A 113 -2.13 11.49 11.99
N ALA A 114 -2.70 10.68 11.13
CA ALA A 114 -2.23 9.31 10.90
C ALA A 114 -0.79 9.26 10.37
N MET A 115 -0.35 10.28 9.63
CA MET A 115 1.05 10.44 9.20
C MET A 115 2.00 10.93 10.33
N GLY A 116 1.46 11.20 11.52
CA GLY A 116 2.22 11.63 12.69
C GLY A 116 2.40 13.14 12.82
N LYS A 117 1.63 13.95 12.08
CA LYS A 117 1.59 15.40 12.28
C LYS A 117 0.87 15.73 13.59
N ASP A 118 1.27 16.82 14.26
CA ASP A 118 0.47 17.35 15.35
C ASP A 118 -0.80 18.03 14.81
N ARG A 119 -1.78 18.27 15.71
CA ARG A 119 -3.10 18.77 15.29
C ARG A 119 -3.03 20.18 14.70
N ILE A 120 -2.21 21.06 15.24
CA ILE A 120 -2.09 22.45 14.78
C ILE A 120 -1.48 22.47 13.39
N GLU A 121 -0.42 21.70 13.17
CA GLU A 121 0.21 21.55 11.86
C GLU A 121 -0.77 20.92 10.84
N ALA A 122 -1.50 19.89 11.24
CA ALA A 122 -2.48 19.22 10.38
C ALA A 122 -3.62 20.15 9.95
N GLU A 123 -4.18 20.93 10.86
CA GLU A 123 -5.23 21.91 10.55
C GLU A 123 -4.72 23.00 9.61
N SER A 124 -3.54 23.54 9.87
CA SER A 124 -2.91 24.55 9.01
C SER A 124 -2.61 24.02 7.60
N LEU A 125 -2.12 22.79 7.48
CA LEU A 125 -1.88 22.15 6.18
C LEU A 125 -3.17 21.84 5.44
N ALA A 126 -4.22 21.39 6.14
CA ALA A 126 -5.51 21.09 5.54
C ALA A 126 -6.12 22.30 4.84
N GLU A 127 -5.99 23.50 5.42
CA GLU A 127 -6.45 24.76 4.81
C GLU A 127 -5.74 25.10 3.49
N ILE A 128 -4.49 24.60 3.29
CA ILE A 128 -3.72 24.83 2.05
C ILE A 128 -4.22 23.93 0.91
N TYR A 129 -4.76 22.74 1.24
CA TYR A 129 -5.22 21.75 0.25
C TYR A 129 -6.68 21.91 -0.18
N ILE A 130 -7.39 22.87 0.36
CA ILE A 130 -8.78 23.22 0.02
C ILE A 130 -8.83 24.51 -0.80
#